data_5b0bf516731c8bf43ae4c71a49554aad
#
_entry.id   5b0bf516731c8bf43ae4c71a49554aad
#
_cell.length_a   1.000
_cell.length_b   1.000
_cell.length_c   1.000
_cell.angle_alpha   90.00
_cell.angle_beta   90.00
_cell.angle_gamma   90.00
#
_symmetry.space_group_name_H-M   'P 1'
#
loop_
_entity.id
_entity.type
_entity.pdbx_description
1 polymer ?
#
loop_
_entity_poly.entity_id
_entity_poly.type
_entity_poly.pdbx_seq_one_letter_code
_entity_poly.pdbx_strand_id
1 'polypeptide(L)'
;MKIRSPIVSVLGHVDHGKTTLLDFIRGSAIAQKEAGGITQHIGATEIPMEVIENICGAFLDKLDIKETLPGLFFIDTPGHEAFTTLRKRGGALADLAILIVDLNEGFKPQTYEALNILKMYKTPFVVAANKMDKIYGWQTHEGEPFSKTYSKQPTNVQSVLDNQIYELVGILHQEGFESERFDRVENFARQVSIIPISAKSGEGIAELLTMLLGLAQEYLKEQLQLETDAPAKGTILEVKEEVGFGTTIDAVIYDGIIRHKDTIVLTTPNDVITTKIRSLLKPKALEEIREAKKRFEKVDEVVAAAGIKIVAPNIDHVVSGSPLRVAREDLEEVKEDILHEIEDIKVDTDELGVIVKADTLGSLEALVNMLQEMEVPIRAADIGDVSRRDVVDASIVKQEDELYGVIIAFNIKILPSATEEIKNTELKIFQANVIYQLTEDYQEWIQAAQERRKKEWFDAIIKPGKIRIIPKLIFRQSKPAIAGIEVLGGSVKKGYGLVNKNGLRVGTVESMQDKGDNLPSISKGQKVAMAIKDGVFGRNLDEGDVLYIDIPENHYKVLESEMKSDLNEDEIEILQETVDIKRINESSWGIY
;
A
#
# COMPACT_ATOMS: atom_id res chain seq x y z
N MET A 1 41.40 -0.06 -3.46
CA MET A 1 39.95 -0.06 -3.60
C MET A 1 39.51 1.39 -3.81
N LYS A 2 38.65 1.66 -4.76
CA LYS A 2 38.04 3.00 -4.93
C LYS A 2 36.72 3.03 -4.16
N ILE A 3 36.39 4.16 -3.57
CA ILE A 3 35.12 4.37 -2.89
C ILE A 3 34.20 5.09 -3.86
N ARG A 4 32.95 4.63 -3.98
CA ARG A 4 31.91 5.32 -4.78
C ARG A 4 31.20 6.39 -3.95
N SER A 5 30.55 7.30 -4.64
CA SER A 5 29.62 8.24 -4.00
C SER A 5 28.43 7.48 -3.36
N PRO A 6 28.05 7.81 -2.10
CA PRO A 6 26.81 7.31 -1.53
C PRO A 6 25.60 7.75 -2.36
N ILE A 7 24.66 6.83 -2.54
CA ILE A 7 23.40 7.10 -3.22
C ILE A 7 22.37 7.60 -2.20
N VAL A 8 21.88 8.80 -2.40
CA VAL A 8 20.92 9.49 -1.50
C VAL A 8 19.58 9.64 -2.20
N SER A 9 18.53 9.06 -1.65
CA SER A 9 17.15 9.24 -2.13
C SER A 9 16.48 10.42 -1.42
N VAL A 10 15.73 11.26 -2.16
CA VAL A 10 14.96 12.38 -1.59
C VAL A 10 13.49 12.06 -1.63
N LEU A 11 12.90 11.83 -0.46
CA LEU A 11 11.54 11.33 -0.27
C LEU A 11 10.66 12.36 0.43
N GLY A 12 9.36 12.25 0.26
CA GLY A 12 8.37 13.09 0.94
C GLY A 12 7.20 13.47 0.03
N HIS A 13 6.25 14.23 0.57
CA HIS A 13 5.05 14.62 -0.14
C HIS A 13 5.33 15.55 -1.34
N VAL A 14 4.41 15.57 -2.32
CA VAL A 14 4.39 16.59 -3.38
C VAL A 14 4.35 17.98 -2.72
N ASP A 15 5.03 18.97 -3.30
CA ASP A 15 5.11 20.36 -2.80
C ASP A 15 5.86 20.58 -1.47
N HIS A 16 6.40 19.54 -0.80
CA HIS A 16 7.27 19.72 0.37
C HIS A 16 8.66 20.27 0.04
N GLY A 17 9.01 20.38 -1.26
CA GLY A 17 10.19 21.09 -1.74
C GLY A 17 11.38 20.22 -2.10
N LYS A 18 11.15 18.95 -2.49
CA LYS A 18 12.18 18.02 -2.98
C LYS A 18 13.01 18.62 -4.12
N THR A 19 12.34 19.00 -5.19
CA THR A 19 12.98 19.60 -6.36
C THR A 19 13.65 20.93 -6.02
N THR A 20 13.02 21.76 -5.17
CA THR A 20 13.60 23.03 -4.74
C THR A 20 14.92 22.83 -3.97
N LEU A 21 15.00 21.81 -3.11
CA LEU A 21 16.22 21.45 -2.39
C LEU A 21 17.33 21.07 -3.37
N LEU A 22 17.02 20.17 -4.30
CA LEU A 22 18.00 19.72 -5.29
C LEU A 22 18.41 20.84 -6.24
N ASP A 23 17.48 21.70 -6.65
CA ASP A 23 17.78 22.87 -7.50
C ASP A 23 18.66 23.89 -6.77
N PHE A 24 18.45 24.10 -5.46
CA PHE A 24 19.35 24.95 -4.67
C PHE A 24 20.77 24.40 -4.63
N ILE A 25 20.92 23.10 -4.34
CA ILE A 25 22.24 22.45 -4.30
C ILE A 25 22.91 22.49 -5.67
N ARG A 26 22.15 22.24 -6.75
CA ARG A 26 22.61 22.37 -8.14
C ARG A 26 23.00 23.81 -8.49
N GLY A 27 22.15 24.78 -8.15
CA GLY A 27 22.38 26.19 -8.41
C GLY A 27 23.62 26.73 -7.71
N SER A 28 23.88 26.31 -6.47
CA SER A 28 25.08 26.69 -5.72
C SER A 28 26.36 26.20 -6.41
N ALA A 29 26.34 25.01 -7.00
CA ALA A 29 27.48 24.48 -7.74
C ALA A 29 27.71 25.19 -9.09
N ILE A 30 26.65 25.59 -9.80
CA ILE A 30 26.75 26.34 -11.06
C ILE A 30 27.28 27.76 -10.81
N ALA A 31 26.82 28.40 -9.73
CA ALA A 31 27.24 29.75 -9.37
C ALA A 31 28.73 29.87 -9.04
N GLN A 32 29.35 28.80 -8.59
CA GLN A 32 30.78 28.77 -8.19
C GLN A 32 31.76 28.55 -9.36
N LYS A 33 31.27 28.45 -10.62
CA LYS A 33 32.10 28.29 -11.84
C LYS A 33 33.18 27.20 -11.78
N GLU A 34 33.01 26.18 -11.01
CA GLU A 34 33.99 25.08 -10.94
C GLU A 34 33.79 24.09 -12.09
N ALA A 35 34.89 23.74 -12.75
CA ALA A 35 34.97 22.96 -13.99
C ALA A 35 34.57 21.48 -13.87
N GLY A 36 33.82 21.12 -12.88
CA GLY A 36 33.28 19.79 -12.64
C GLY A 36 31.76 19.80 -12.68
N GLY A 37 31.20 20.10 -13.87
CA GLY A 37 29.79 20.33 -14.08
C GLY A 37 28.86 19.28 -13.47
N ILE A 38 27.87 19.76 -12.70
CA ILE A 38 26.76 18.96 -12.20
C ILE A 38 25.99 18.40 -13.36
N THR A 39 25.74 17.13 -13.29
CA THR A 39 25.02 16.38 -14.30
C THR A 39 23.55 16.25 -13.87
N GLN A 40 22.65 16.99 -14.53
CA GLN A 40 21.22 16.83 -14.34
C GLN A 40 20.71 15.86 -15.39
N HIS A 41 20.31 14.65 -14.98
CA HIS A 41 19.46 13.83 -15.82
C HIS A 41 18.82 12.65 -15.09
N ILE A 42 17.66 12.26 -15.58
CA ILE A 42 17.07 10.95 -15.31
C ILE A 42 16.71 10.81 -13.81
N GLY A 43 16.22 11.91 -13.20
CA GLY A 43 15.95 11.87 -11.77
C GLY A 43 17.19 11.62 -10.89
N ALA A 44 18.41 11.94 -11.39
CA ALA A 44 19.64 11.74 -10.62
C ALA A 44 20.61 12.92 -10.76
N THR A 45 21.33 13.27 -9.70
CA THR A 45 22.29 14.36 -9.67
C THR A 45 23.54 13.96 -8.89
N GLU A 46 24.69 14.01 -9.55
CA GLU A 46 25.98 13.84 -8.91
C GLU A 46 26.50 15.19 -8.41
N ILE A 47 26.87 15.27 -7.13
CA ILE A 47 27.41 16.47 -6.51
C ILE A 47 28.81 16.14 -6.01
N PRO A 48 29.86 16.68 -6.67
CA PRO A 48 31.25 16.44 -6.28
C PRO A 48 31.56 16.97 -4.87
N MET A 49 32.55 16.35 -4.21
CA MET A 49 32.94 16.74 -2.86
C MET A 49 33.37 18.21 -2.76
N GLU A 50 34.05 18.73 -3.77
CA GLU A 50 34.48 20.15 -3.85
C GLU A 50 33.30 21.12 -3.69
N VAL A 51 32.14 20.79 -4.30
CA VAL A 51 30.93 21.60 -4.17
C VAL A 51 30.37 21.53 -2.75
N ILE A 52 30.40 20.34 -2.16
CA ILE A 52 29.91 20.13 -0.80
C ILE A 52 30.80 20.86 0.21
N GLU A 53 32.11 20.79 0.02
CA GLU A 53 33.10 21.53 0.83
C GLU A 53 32.85 23.04 0.79
N ASN A 54 32.54 23.59 -0.36
CA ASN A 54 32.22 25.00 -0.52
C ASN A 54 30.92 25.40 0.17
N ILE A 55 29.88 24.55 0.17
CA ILE A 55 28.62 24.82 0.85
C ILE A 55 28.76 24.65 2.37
N CYS A 56 29.44 23.59 2.81
CA CYS A 56 29.54 23.24 4.21
C CYS A 56 30.63 24.05 4.97
N GLY A 57 31.70 24.45 4.28
CA GLY A 57 32.78 25.25 4.87
C GLY A 57 33.33 24.65 6.18
N ALA A 58 33.45 25.49 7.21
CA ALA A 58 33.98 25.11 8.52
C ALA A 58 33.16 24.03 9.29
N PHE A 59 32.00 23.58 8.80
CA PHE A 59 31.27 22.47 9.41
C PHE A 59 31.95 21.14 9.16
N LEU A 60 32.61 20.98 8.01
CA LEU A 60 33.36 19.75 7.70
C LEU A 60 34.62 19.60 8.56
N ASP A 61 35.23 20.70 8.99
CA ASP A 61 36.38 20.67 9.88
C ASP A 61 36.06 20.03 11.25
N LYS A 62 34.77 20.00 11.63
CA LYS A 62 34.31 19.37 12.88
C LYS A 62 34.09 17.87 12.77
N LEU A 63 33.89 17.39 11.54
CA LEU A 63 33.83 15.96 11.26
C LEU A 63 35.26 15.46 11.06
N ASP A 64 35.70 14.49 11.86
CA ASP A 64 36.97 13.78 11.66
C ASP A 64 36.83 12.89 10.39
N ILE A 65 36.80 13.54 9.21
CA ILE A 65 36.61 12.85 7.91
C ILE A 65 37.87 12.08 7.60
N LYS A 66 37.86 10.77 7.89
CA LYS A 66 39.02 9.87 7.71
C LYS A 66 39.19 9.38 6.27
N GLU A 67 38.14 9.37 5.49
CA GLU A 67 38.16 8.90 4.09
C GLU A 67 37.51 9.93 3.16
N THR A 68 38.17 10.25 2.06
CA THR A 68 37.66 11.21 1.07
C THR A 68 36.60 10.53 0.21
N LEU A 69 35.32 10.84 0.45
CA LEU A 69 34.23 10.46 -0.44
C LEU A 69 34.33 11.28 -1.75
N PRO A 70 34.02 10.70 -2.92
CA PRO A 70 34.03 11.46 -4.19
C PRO A 70 32.99 12.58 -4.25
N GLY A 71 31.88 12.40 -3.52
CA GLY A 71 30.75 13.30 -3.49
C GLY A 71 29.49 12.60 -2.98
N LEU A 72 28.32 13.15 -3.30
CA LEU A 72 27.01 12.54 -3.06
C LEU A 72 26.27 12.38 -4.39
N PHE A 73 25.59 11.25 -4.56
CA PHE A 73 24.76 10.97 -5.73
C PHE A 73 23.28 10.97 -5.32
N PHE A 74 22.56 12.03 -5.67
CA PHE A 74 21.14 12.17 -5.35
C PHE A 74 20.27 11.55 -6.42
N ILE A 75 19.24 10.83 -6.00
CA ILE A 75 18.17 10.34 -6.87
C ILE A 75 16.93 11.18 -6.56
N ASP A 76 16.46 11.91 -7.58
CA ASP A 76 15.24 12.74 -7.53
C ASP A 76 14.12 11.98 -8.23
N THR A 77 13.29 11.33 -7.44
CA THR A 77 12.15 10.57 -7.98
C THR A 77 10.84 11.20 -7.55
N PRO A 78 9.81 11.22 -8.43
CA PRO A 78 8.45 11.51 -8.03
C PRO A 78 8.02 10.62 -6.85
N GLY A 79 7.15 11.14 -5.97
CA GLY A 79 6.83 10.53 -4.67
C GLY A 79 6.48 9.02 -4.71
N HIS A 80 5.77 8.56 -5.74
CA HIS A 80 5.38 7.16 -5.93
C HIS A 80 6.49 6.28 -6.56
N GLU A 81 7.49 6.87 -7.23
CA GLU A 81 8.65 6.13 -7.77
C GLU A 81 9.72 5.84 -6.70
N ALA A 82 9.49 6.26 -5.45
CA ALA A 82 10.38 5.98 -4.32
C ALA A 82 10.62 4.47 -4.13
N PHE A 83 9.61 3.63 -4.38
CA PHE A 83 9.74 2.17 -4.33
C PHE A 83 10.77 1.64 -5.33
N THR A 84 10.81 2.20 -6.53
CA THR A 84 11.76 1.81 -7.57
C THR A 84 13.19 2.14 -7.19
N THR A 85 13.41 3.29 -6.55
CA THR A 85 14.74 3.78 -6.19
C THR A 85 15.31 3.18 -4.91
N LEU A 86 14.45 2.64 -4.06
CA LEU A 86 14.89 2.03 -2.82
C LEU A 86 15.10 0.52 -2.93
N ARG A 87 14.74 -0.10 -4.07
CA ARG A 87 14.85 -1.55 -4.26
C ARG A 87 16.24 -1.98 -4.73
N LYS A 88 16.82 -2.95 -4.02
CA LYS A 88 18.00 -3.73 -4.41
C LYS A 88 17.83 -5.15 -3.89
N ARG A 89 18.34 -6.17 -4.59
CA ARG A 89 18.37 -7.53 -4.05
C ARG A 89 19.05 -7.55 -2.66
N GLY A 90 18.28 -7.93 -1.64
CA GLY A 90 18.78 -8.01 -0.25
C GLY A 90 18.88 -6.67 0.49
N GLY A 91 18.26 -5.57 -0.03
CA GLY A 91 18.25 -4.28 0.68
C GLY A 91 17.85 -3.08 -0.19
N ALA A 92 18.13 -1.88 0.31
CA ALA A 92 17.84 -0.63 -0.39
C ALA A 92 18.84 -0.34 -1.52
N LEU A 93 18.38 0.24 -2.63
CA LEU A 93 19.25 0.81 -3.66
C LEU A 93 19.94 2.08 -3.15
N ALA A 94 19.19 2.94 -2.47
CA ALA A 94 19.73 4.12 -1.83
C ALA A 94 20.48 3.74 -0.53
N ASP A 95 21.70 4.22 -0.39
CA ASP A 95 22.50 4.00 0.80
C ASP A 95 22.00 4.85 1.97
N LEU A 96 21.46 6.04 1.67
CA LEU A 96 20.89 7.01 2.61
C LEU A 96 19.64 7.64 2.03
N ALA A 97 18.80 8.21 2.89
CA ALA A 97 17.66 8.97 2.43
C ALA A 97 17.49 10.32 3.17
N ILE A 98 16.85 11.26 2.49
CA ILE A 98 16.31 12.49 3.07
C ILE A 98 14.80 12.38 3.03
N LEU A 99 14.17 12.40 4.20
CA LEU A 99 12.72 12.58 4.31
C LEU A 99 12.41 14.06 4.46
N ILE A 100 11.91 14.68 3.39
CA ILE A 100 11.59 16.11 3.42
C ILE A 100 10.15 16.35 3.87
N VAL A 101 9.97 17.23 4.87
CA VAL A 101 8.68 17.53 5.48
C VAL A 101 8.52 19.06 5.54
N ASP A 102 7.38 19.58 5.10
CA ASP A 102 7.03 20.99 5.31
C ASP A 102 6.68 21.20 6.78
N LEU A 103 7.41 22.08 7.47
CA LEU A 103 7.18 22.40 8.89
C LEU A 103 5.77 22.91 9.18
N ASN A 104 5.16 23.58 8.21
CA ASN A 104 3.84 24.22 8.41
C ASN A 104 2.68 23.27 8.13
N GLU A 105 2.92 22.20 7.35
CA GLU A 105 1.90 21.21 6.99
C GLU A 105 2.05 19.89 7.73
N GLY A 106 3.24 19.57 8.22
CA GLY A 106 3.54 18.32 8.90
C GLY A 106 3.53 17.10 7.97
N PHE A 107 3.27 15.93 8.53
CA PHE A 107 3.20 14.67 7.80
C PHE A 107 1.93 14.59 6.95
N LYS A 108 2.07 14.12 5.72
CA LYS A 108 1.01 13.86 4.74
C LYS A 108 1.02 12.37 4.36
N PRO A 109 -0.02 11.83 3.72
CA PRO A 109 -0.06 10.40 3.35
C PRO A 109 1.20 9.89 2.66
N GLN A 110 1.73 10.61 1.66
CA GLN A 110 2.98 10.21 0.99
C GLN A 110 4.23 10.31 1.89
N THR A 111 4.19 11.11 2.97
CA THR A 111 5.28 11.17 3.95
C THR A 111 5.30 9.92 4.80
N TYR A 112 4.12 9.44 5.23
CA TYR A 112 3.98 8.16 5.93
C TYR A 112 4.40 6.99 5.03
N GLU A 113 3.97 7.01 3.75
CA GLU A 113 4.38 6.02 2.76
C GLU A 113 5.92 5.96 2.64
N ALA A 114 6.58 7.10 2.45
CA ALA A 114 8.03 7.19 2.40
C ALA A 114 8.70 6.66 3.69
N LEU A 115 8.16 7.01 4.86
CA LEU A 115 8.69 6.54 6.14
C LEU A 115 8.59 5.01 6.29
N ASN A 116 7.46 4.43 5.90
CA ASN A 116 7.26 2.98 5.95
C ASN A 116 8.18 2.23 4.97
N ILE A 117 8.43 2.80 3.79
CA ILE A 117 9.43 2.27 2.84
C ILE A 117 10.82 2.26 3.48
N LEU A 118 11.23 3.37 4.12
CA LEU A 118 12.51 3.45 4.81
C LEU A 118 12.63 2.42 5.92
N LYS A 119 11.54 2.15 6.64
CA LYS A 119 11.45 1.13 7.68
C LYS A 119 11.56 -0.28 7.11
N MET A 120 10.84 -0.58 6.02
CA MET A 120 10.85 -1.87 5.33
C MET A 120 12.26 -2.23 4.84
N TYR A 121 12.94 -1.31 4.17
CA TYR A 121 14.28 -1.53 3.63
C TYR A 121 15.41 -1.22 4.61
N LYS A 122 15.08 -0.78 5.84
CA LYS A 122 16.06 -0.40 6.88
C LYS A 122 17.08 0.62 6.39
N THR A 123 16.66 1.55 5.53
CA THR A 123 17.53 2.58 4.97
C THR A 123 17.75 3.68 6.00
N PRO A 124 19.01 4.02 6.36
CA PRO A 124 19.31 5.14 7.24
C PRO A 124 18.84 6.45 6.60
N PHE A 125 18.23 7.33 7.38
CA PHE A 125 17.70 8.58 6.87
C PHE A 125 17.82 9.76 7.84
N VAL A 126 17.72 10.96 7.30
CA VAL A 126 17.56 12.21 8.04
C VAL A 126 16.26 12.87 7.65
N VAL A 127 15.70 13.69 8.55
CA VAL A 127 14.50 14.48 8.25
C VAL A 127 14.92 15.91 7.94
N ALA A 128 14.61 16.38 6.73
CA ALA A 128 14.76 17.77 6.35
C ALA A 128 13.44 18.51 6.62
N ALA A 129 13.37 19.21 7.74
CA ALA A 129 12.23 20.02 8.15
C ALA A 129 12.25 21.35 7.39
N ASN A 130 11.58 21.37 6.22
CA ASN A 130 11.69 22.42 5.21
C ASN A 130 10.68 23.56 5.40
N LYS A 131 10.94 24.66 4.71
CA LYS A 131 10.12 25.88 4.65
C LYS A 131 10.04 26.64 5.99
N MET A 132 11.11 26.60 6.79
CA MET A 132 11.19 27.41 8.00
C MET A 132 11.10 28.91 7.71
N ASP A 133 11.46 29.37 6.49
CA ASP A 133 11.28 30.73 6.00
C ASP A 133 9.82 31.20 5.96
N LYS A 134 8.85 30.27 6.00
CA LYS A 134 7.41 30.57 6.06
C LYS A 134 6.86 30.75 7.48
N ILE A 135 7.66 30.51 8.51
CA ILE A 135 7.26 30.77 9.89
C ILE A 135 7.05 32.27 10.08
N TYR A 136 5.90 32.64 10.63
CA TYR A 136 5.57 34.04 10.82
C TYR A 136 6.59 34.75 11.69
N GLY A 137 7.22 35.81 11.13
CA GLY A 137 8.25 36.61 11.81
C GLY A 137 9.68 36.06 11.64
N TRP A 138 9.89 35.01 10.87
CA TRP A 138 11.22 34.49 10.53
C TRP A 138 12.01 35.54 9.71
N GLN A 139 13.23 35.82 10.14
CA GLN A 139 14.15 36.70 9.41
C GLN A 139 15.11 35.83 8.60
N THR A 140 14.94 35.80 7.28
CA THR A 140 15.73 34.98 6.35
C THR A 140 17.15 35.55 6.20
N HIS A 141 18.15 34.64 6.23
CA HIS A 141 19.56 34.93 5.98
C HIS A 141 20.08 33.96 4.92
N GLU A 142 20.06 34.37 3.66
CA GLU A 142 20.35 33.52 2.51
C GLU A 142 21.71 32.82 2.62
N GLY A 143 21.70 31.47 2.47
CA GLY A 143 22.89 30.61 2.46
C GLY A 143 23.59 30.46 3.82
N GLU A 144 23.07 31.08 4.89
CA GLU A 144 23.68 30.93 6.21
C GLU A 144 23.29 29.58 6.87
N PRO A 145 24.19 29.02 7.69
CA PRO A 145 23.88 27.86 8.51
C PRO A 145 22.73 28.09 9.48
N PHE A 146 21.92 27.04 9.72
CA PHE A 146 20.79 27.10 10.67
C PHE A 146 21.21 27.60 12.05
N SER A 147 22.31 27.08 12.59
CA SER A 147 22.82 27.45 13.92
C SER A 147 23.05 28.96 14.10
N LYS A 148 23.49 29.64 13.05
CA LYS A 148 23.67 31.10 13.03
C LYS A 148 22.37 31.85 12.86
N THR A 149 21.51 31.40 11.94
CA THR A 149 20.23 32.07 11.65
C THR A 149 19.26 31.93 12.80
N TYR A 150 19.18 30.74 13.43
CA TYR A 150 18.33 30.49 14.61
C TYR A 150 18.68 31.42 15.78
N SER A 151 19.96 31.61 16.07
CA SER A 151 20.41 32.50 17.17
C SER A 151 20.04 33.98 16.95
N LYS A 152 19.83 34.40 15.71
CA LYS A 152 19.43 35.76 15.34
C LYS A 152 17.90 35.97 15.39
N GLN A 153 17.10 34.92 15.51
CA GLN A 153 15.63 35.02 15.53
C GLN A 153 15.12 35.52 16.88
N PRO A 154 13.99 36.23 16.90
CA PRO A 154 13.29 36.57 18.14
C PRO A 154 12.86 35.30 18.91
N THR A 155 12.87 35.35 20.24
CA THR A 155 12.58 34.19 21.09
C THR A 155 11.22 33.53 20.82
N ASN A 156 10.20 34.34 20.50
CA ASN A 156 8.89 33.83 20.12
C ASN A 156 8.91 33.04 18.81
N VAL A 157 9.71 33.44 17.84
CA VAL A 157 9.87 32.74 16.56
C VAL A 157 10.65 31.42 16.76
N GLN A 158 11.70 31.46 17.59
CA GLN A 158 12.44 30.25 18.00
C GLN A 158 11.50 29.24 18.67
N SER A 159 10.62 29.68 19.58
CA SER A 159 9.65 28.80 20.24
C SER A 159 8.63 28.20 19.27
N VAL A 160 8.20 28.93 18.24
CA VAL A 160 7.29 28.39 17.21
C VAL A 160 7.99 27.29 16.42
N LEU A 161 9.21 27.52 15.98
CA LEU A 161 10.00 26.50 15.28
C LEU A 161 10.23 25.27 16.15
N ASP A 162 10.65 25.45 17.40
CA ASP A 162 10.88 24.33 18.31
C ASP A 162 9.61 23.50 18.53
N ASN A 163 8.44 24.15 18.70
CA ASN A 163 7.17 23.44 18.83
C ASN A 163 6.85 22.60 17.59
N GLN A 164 7.01 23.15 16.38
CA GLN A 164 6.78 22.41 15.13
C GLN A 164 7.74 21.22 14.99
N ILE A 165 9.01 21.38 15.42
CA ILE A 165 9.96 20.24 15.44
C ILE A 165 9.51 19.18 16.43
N TYR A 166 9.04 19.55 17.63
CA TYR A 166 8.55 18.58 18.62
C TYR A 166 7.26 17.89 18.19
N GLU A 167 6.43 18.51 17.34
CA GLU A 167 5.31 17.82 16.68
C GLU A 167 5.84 16.72 15.74
N LEU A 168 6.88 16.98 14.95
CA LEU A 168 7.52 15.96 14.11
C LEU A 168 8.16 14.84 14.94
N VAL A 169 8.82 15.18 16.05
CA VAL A 169 9.38 14.20 17.00
C VAL A 169 8.28 13.29 17.56
N GLY A 170 7.13 13.86 17.91
CA GLY A 170 5.97 13.11 18.40
C GLY A 170 5.42 12.12 17.38
N ILE A 171 5.30 12.53 16.12
CA ILE A 171 4.85 11.67 15.01
C ILE A 171 5.87 10.54 14.75
N LEU A 172 7.15 10.87 14.63
CA LEU A 172 8.21 9.87 14.41
C LEU A 172 8.28 8.86 15.56
N HIS A 173 8.04 9.29 16.79
CA HIS A 173 7.99 8.39 17.94
C HIS A 173 6.79 7.43 17.87
N GLN A 174 5.61 7.89 17.42
CA GLN A 174 4.44 7.03 17.19
C GLN A 174 4.72 5.98 16.12
N GLU A 175 5.51 6.33 15.10
CA GLU A 175 5.95 5.42 14.04
C GLU A 175 7.13 4.51 14.45
N GLY A 176 7.61 4.63 15.69
CA GLY A 176 8.65 3.78 16.25
C GLY A 176 10.09 4.26 16.06
N PHE A 177 10.28 5.54 15.71
CA PHE A 177 11.60 6.16 15.57
C PHE A 177 11.90 7.13 16.72
N GLU A 178 13.02 6.95 17.38
CA GLU A 178 13.59 7.99 18.24
C GLU A 178 14.16 9.10 17.35
N SER A 179 13.85 10.36 17.63
CA SER A 179 14.32 11.49 16.82
C SER A 179 14.53 12.74 17.67
N GLU A 180 15.40 13.62 17.24
CA GLU A 180 15.64 14.91 17.87
C GLU A 180 16.20 15.91 16.83
N ARG A 181 16.16 17.21 17.14
CA ARG A 181 16.84 18.22 16.34
C ARG A 181 18.34 17.95 16.30
N PHE A 182 18.95 18.00 15.12
CA PHE A 182 20.32 17.56 14.84
C PHE A 182 21.39 18.06 15.83
N ASP A 183 21.23 19.28 16.38
CA ASP A 183 22.13 19.91 17.33
C ASP A 183 21.92 19.47 18.78
N ARG A 184 20.88 18.66 19.04
CA ARG A 184 20.51 18.11 20.34
C ARG A 184 20.56 16.58 20.36
N VAL A 185 20.91 15.94 19.24
CA VAL A 185 21.03 14.48 19.15
C VAL A 185 22.19 14.01 20.04
N GLU A 186 21.91 13.08 20.95
CA GLU A 186 22.90 12.49 21.84
C GLU A 186 23.54 11.22 21.26
N ASN A 187 22.77 10.47 20.47
CA ASN A 187 23.20 9.20 19.88
C ASN A 187 22.73 9.07 18.43
N PHE A 188 23.60 9.38 17.48
CA PHE A 188 23.31 9.28 16.04
C PHE A 188 23.03 7.85 15.54
N ALA A 189 23.41 6.81 16.31
CA ALA A 189 23.12 5.42 15.98
C ALA A 189 21.67 5.01 16.28
N ARG A 190 20.95 5.77 17.10
CA ARG A 190 19.59 5.44 17.54
C ARG A 190 18.57 6.50 17.19
N GLN A 191 19.01 7.77 17.14
CA GLN A 191 18.13 8.91 16.95
C GLN A 191 18.23 9.44 15.52
N VAL A 192 17.08 9.59 14.88
CA VAL A 192 16.95 10.24 13.57
C VAL A 192 17.15 11.74 13.75
N SER A 193 18.06 12.32 13.00
CA SER A 193 18.33 13.77 13.05
C SER A 193 17.29 14.54 12.25
N ILE A 194 16.66 15.54 12.88
CA ILE A 194 15.75 16.50 12.23
C ILE A 194 16.52 17.80 12.00
N ILE A 195 16.68 18.19 10.74
CA ILE A 195 17.42 19.36 10.31
C ILE A 195 16.44 20.40 9.77
N PRO A 196 16.25 21.55 10.46
CA PRO A 196 15.46 22.64 9.93
C PRO A 196 16.18 23.30 8.76
N ILE A 197 15.48 23.42 7.63
CA ILE A 197 16.03 24.02 6.41
C ILE A 197 15.04 24.98 5.75
N SER A 198 15.55 25.84 4.90
CA SER A 198 14.81 26.47 3.83
C SER A 198 15.48 26.13 2.50
N ALA A 199 14.86 25.24 1.74
CA ALA A 199 15.33 24.89 0.40
C ALA A 199 15.34 26.11 -0.56
N LYS A 200 14.54 27.14 -0.26
CA LYS A 200 14.44 28.37 -1.05
C LYS A 200 15.60 29.32 -0.79
N SER A 201 15.93 29.56 0.48
CA SER A 201 16.98 30.51 0.88
C SER A 201 18.35 29.86 1.11
N GLY A 202 18.39 28.54 1.18
CA GLY A 202 19.62 27.76 1.44
C GLY A 202 20.01 27.66 2.91
N GLU A 203 19.24 28.24 3.82
CA GLU A 203 19.49 28.14 5.25
C GLU A 203 19.40 26.68 5.73
N GLY A 204 20.36 26.21 6.52
CA GLY A 204 20.40 24.86 7.08
C GLY A 204 20.86 23.76 6.11
N ILE A 205 21.11 24.06 4.82
CA ILE A 205 21.55 23.05 3.85
C ILE A 205 22.97 22.56 4.15
N ALA A 206 23.84 23.43 4.66
CA ALA A 206 25.18 23.05 5.08
C ALA A 206 25.14 21.96 6.17
N GLU A 207 24.28 22.13 7.17
CA GLU A 207 24.09 21.11 8.21
C GLU A 207 23.48 19.83 7.66
N LEU A 208 22.52 19.91 6.75
CA LEU A 208 21.92 18.73 6.09
C LEU A 208 22.97 17.90 5.35
N LEU A 209 23.80 18.51 4.51
CA LEU A 209 24.86 17.83 3.77
C LEU A 209 25.94 17.27 4.71
N THR A 210 26.30 18.01 5.75
CA THR A 210 27.26 17.58 6.77
C THR A 210 26.75 16.32 7.50
N MET A 211 25.47 16.28 7.87
CA MET A 211 24.87 15.11 8.51
C MET A 211 24.84 13.89 7.61
N LEU A 212 24.52 14.06 6.32
CA LEU A 212 24.57 12.98 5.33
C LEU A 212 25.98 12.41 5.16
N LEU A 213 27.00 13.26 5.07
CA LEU A 213 28.40 12.82 4.99
C LEU A 213 28.83 12.07 6.25
N GLY A 214 28.43 12.56 7.43
CA GLY A 214 28.70 11.89 8.69
C GLY A 214 28.10 10.50 8.77
N LEU A 215 26.82 10.36 8.38
CA LEU A 215 26.15 9.06 8.31
C LEU A 215 26.80 8.13 7.27
N ALA A 216 27.17 8.65 6.11
CA ALA A 216 27.84 7.86 5.07
C ALA A 216 29.17 7.26 5.58
N GLN A 217 29.94 8.03 6.31
CA GLN A 217 31.24 7.58 6.83
C GLN A 217 31.12 6.57 7.97
N GLU A 218 30.15 6.75 8.86
CA GLU A 218 29.98 5.88 10.02
C GLU A 218 29.37 4.53 9.65
N TYR A 219 28.36 4.53 8.77
CA TYR A 219 27.52 3.34 8.52
C TYR A 219 27.81 2.63 7.20
N LEU A 220 28.42 3.29 6.21
CA LEU A 220 28.49 2.75 4.85
C LEU A 220 29.90 2.40 4.39
N LYS A 221 30.89 2.52 5.25
CA LYS A 221 32.30 2.37 4.90
C LYS A 221 32.65 1.10 4.11
N GLU A 222 32.08 -0.03 4.51
CA GLU A 222 32.31 -1.31 3.83
C GLU A 222 31.46 -1.46 2.56
N GLN A 223 30.26 -0.86 2.54
CA GLN A 223 29.30 -0.97 1.43
C GLN A 223 29.65 -0.08 0.24
N LEU A 224 30.43 0.99 0.46
CA LEU A 224 30.85 1.92 -0.59
C LEU A 224 32.12 1.49 -1.35
N GLN A 225 32.74 0.38 -0.96
CA GLN A 225 33.94 -0.13 -1.63
C GLN A 225 33.59 -0.71 -3.00
N LEU A 226 34.25 -0.21 -4.05
CA LEU A 226 34.10 -0.69 -5.41
C LEU A 226 35.15 -1.73 -5.76
N GLU A 227 34.72 -2.83 -6.36
CA GLU A 227 35.59 -3.68 -7.16
C GLU A 227 35.78 -3.04 -8.53
N THR A 228 36.97 -2.51 -8.77
CA THR A 228 37.27 -1.61 -9.90
C THR A 228 37.13 -2.20 -11.31
N ASP A 229 36.83 -3.50 -11.46
CA ASP A 229 36.61 -4.16 -12.75
C ASP A 229 35.38 -5.10 -12.78
N ALA A 230 34.58 -5.11 -11.73
CA ALA A 230 33.38 -5.93 -11.69
C ALA A 230 32.37 -5.51 -12.77
N PRO A 231 31.61 -6.45 -13.36
CA PRO A 231 30.50 -6.14 -14.24
C PRO A 231 29.46 -5.26 -13.54
N ALA A 232 28.92 -4.27 -14.26
CA ALA A 232 28.00 -3.33 -13.65
C ALA A 232 26.69 -3.98 -13.20
N LYS A 233 26.23 -3.50 -12.04
CA LYS A 233 24.89 -3.73 -11.51
C LYS A 233 24.14 -2.40 -11.45
N GLY A 234 22.91 -2.40 -11.93
CA GLY A 234 22.09 -1.20 -11.98
C GLY A 234 20.62 -1.51 -11.83
N THR A 235 19.81 -0.46 -11.77
CA THR A 235 18.35 -0.51 -11.79
C THR A 235 17.82 0.44 -12.84
N ILE A 236 16.80 0.02 -13.58
CA ILE A 236 16.13 0.81 -14.61
C ILE A 236 15.17 1.77 -13.90
N LEU A 237 15.34 3.06 -14.14
CA LEU A 237 14.42 4.07 -13.64
C LEU A 237 13.22 4.24 -14.57
N GLU A 238 13.50 4.44 -15.85
CA GLU A 238 12.48 4.76 -16.83
C GLU A 238 12.85 4.20 -18.22
N VAL A 239 11.82 3.81 -18.98
CA VAL A 239 11.93 3.43 -20.40
C VAL A 239 11.08 4.40 -21.20
N LYS A 240 11.68 5.11 -22.17
CA LYS A 240 10.98 6.12 -22.96
C LYS A 240 11.48 6.23 -24.40
N GLU A 241 10.59 6.67 -25.27
CA GLU A 241 10.97 7.03 -26.64
C GLU A 241 11.57 8.43 -26.69
N GLU A 242 12.74 8.55 -27.32
CA GLU A 242 13.39 9.84 -27.57
C GLU A 242 13.62 10.10 -29.05
N VAL A 243 13.33 11.33 -29.46
CA VAL A 243 13.50 11.78 -30.83
C VAL A 243 14.98 11.64 -31.25
N GLY A 244 15.25 10.79 -32.24
CA GLY A 244 16.59 10.56 -32.76
C GLY A 244 17.37 9.39 -32.15
N PHE A 245 16.89 8.82 -31.05
CA PHE A 245 17.49 7.65 -30.40
C PHE A 245 16.58 6.41 -30.41
N GLY A 246 15.25 6.60 -30.61
CA GLY A 246 14.25 5.55 -30.42
C GLY A 246 14.02 5.27 -28.94
N THR A 247 13.68 4.05 -28.60
CA THR A 247 13.52 3.64 -27.20
C THR A 247 14.86 3.68 -26.48
N THR A 248 14.86 4.28 -25.31
CA THR A 248 16.03 4.46 -24.44
C THR A 248 15.68 4.02 -23.01
N ILE A 249 16.69 3.55 -22.30
CA ILE A 249 16.60 3.18 -20.90
C ILE A 249 17.38 4.19 -20.07
N ASP A 250 16.73 4.77 -19.09
CA ASP A 250 17.34 5.57 -18.06
C ASP A 250 17.61 4.67 -16.84
N ALA A 251 18.88 4.57 -16.42
CA ALA A 251 19.29 3.65 -15.37
C ALA A 251 20.29 4.27 -14.39
N VAL A 252 20.27 3.79 -13.14
CA VAL A 252 21.30 4.05 -12.13
C VAL A 252 22.20 2.83 -12.03
N ILE A 253 23.49 3.05 -12.19
CA ILE A 253 24.52 2.05 -11.92
C ILE A 253 25.00 2.26 -10.49
N TYR A 254 24.82 1.25 -9.64
CA TYR A 254 25.16 1.33 -8.22
C TYR A 254 26.41 0.52 -7.85
N ASP A 255 26.87 -0.37 -8.73
CA ASP A 255 28.08 -1.17 -8.53
C ASP A 255 28.74 -1.50 -9.88
N GLY A 256 30.05 -1.67 -9.89
CA GLY A 256 30.85 -2.08 -11.05
C GLY A 256 31.02 -1.04 -12.15
N ILE A 257 31.34 -1.52 -13.33
CA ILE A 257 31.61 -0.71 -14.56
C ILE A 257 30.81 -1.25 -15.73
N ILE A 258 30.12 -0.34 -16.44
CA ILE A 258 29.45 -0.60 -17.70
C ILE A 258 30.23 0.05 -18.86
N ARG A 259 30.39 -0.68 -19.97
CA ARG A 259 31.15 -0.23 -21.14
C ARG A 259 30.29 -0.26 -22.40
N HIS A 260 30.64 0.58 -23.36
CA HIS A 260 30.11 0.50 -24.71
C HIS A 260 30.33 -0.91 -25.32
N LYS A 261 29.30 -1.48 -25.93
CA LYS A 261 29.22 -2.85 -26.43
C LYS A 261 29.12 -3.97 -25.40
N ASP A 262 29.08 -3.69 -24.11
CA ASP A 262 28.76 -4.72 -23.13
C ASP A 262 27.41 -5.36 -23.45
N THR A 263 27.28 -6.64 -23.12
CA THR A 263 26.00 -7.34 -23.14
C THR A 263 25.30 -7.08 -21.83
N ILE A 264 24.08 -6.59 -21.91
CA ILE A 264 23.22 -6.36 -20.73
C ILE A 264 22.07 -7.36 -20.72
N VAL A 265 21.71 -7.75 -19.52
CA VAL A 265 20.56 -8.61 -19.22
C VAL A 265 19.52 -7.74 -18.55
N LEU A 266 18.30 -7.76 -19.08
CA LEU A 266 17.17 -6.91 -18.72
C LEU A 266 15.91 -7.76 -18.60
N THR A 267 14.92 -7.25 -17.88
CA THR A 267 13.65 -7.92 -17.64
C THR A 267 12.53 -7.33 -18.47
N THR A 268 11.72 -8.18 -19.07
CA THR A 268 10.40 -7.88 -19.62
C THR A 268 9.32 -8.50 -18.71
N PRO A 269 8.03 -8.18 -18.87
CA PRO A 269 6.97 -8.75 -18.02
C PRO A 269 6.94 -10.30 -18.01
N ASN A 270 7.38 -10.94 -19.09
CA ASN A 270 7.26 -12.39 -19.26
C ASN A 270 8.59 -13.14 -19.31
N ASP A 271 9.71 -12.44 -19.53
CA ASP A 271 10.99 -13.10 -19.80
C ASP A 271 12.19 -12.18 -19.51
N VAL A 272 13.37 -12.76 -19.51
CA VAL A 272 14.65 -12.05 -19.42
C VAL A 272 15.27 -11.96 -20.80
N ILE A 273 15.57 -10.74 -21.24
CA ILE A 273 16.18 -10.48 -22.53
C ILE A 273 17.65 -10.09 -22.40
N THR A 274 18.42 -10.40 -23.43
CA THR A 274 19.81 -9.97 -23.57
C THR A 274 19.98 -9.09 -24.79
N THR A 275 20.69 -7.98 -24.61
CA THR A 275 20.97 -7.05 -25.70
C THR A 275 22.35 -6.43 -25.57
N LYS A 276 22.91 -5.94 -26.69
CA LYS A 276 24.19 -5.23 -26.70
C LYS A 276 23.98 -3.72 -26.71
N ILE A 277 24.71 -3.03 -25.88
CA ILE A 277 24.70 -1.59 -25.82
C ILE A 277 25.21 -0.97 -27.12
N ARG A 278 24.38 -0.16 -27.76
CA ARG A 278 24.76 0.64 -28.95
C ARG A 278 25.40 1.97 -28.58
N SER A 279 24.92 2.60 -27.54
CA SER A 279 25.47 3.86 -27.03
C SER A 279 25.21 3.98 -25.55
N LEU A 280 26.22 4.40 -24.82
CA LEU A 280 26.12 4.92 -23.47
C LEU A 280 26.14 6.44 -23.57
N LEU A 281 25.17 7.06 -22.94
CA LEU A 281 25.01 8.50 -22.94
C LEU A 281 25.06 8.99 -21.49
N LYS A 282 25.98 9.89 -21.24
CA LYS A 282 26.03 10.64 -19.99
C LYS A 282 25.53 12.06 -20.26
N PRO A 283 24.82 12.64 -19.35
CA PRO A 283 24.40 14.03 -19.47
C PRO A 283 25.61 14.96 -19.50
N LYS A 284 25.50 16.02 -20.29
CA LYS A 284 26.49 17.10 -20.26
C LYS A 284 26.28 18.00 -19.05
N ALA A 285 27.38 18.59 -18.60
CA ALA A 285 27.31 19.64 -17.60
C ALA A 285 26.37 20.78 -18.03
N LEU A 286 25.63 21.36 -17.09
CA LEU A 286 24.60 22.39 -17.37
C LEU A 286 25.13 23.62 -18.14
N GLU A 287 26.42 23.93 -18.05
CA GLU A 287 27.03 25.05 -18.77
C GLU A 287 27.09 24.91 -20.30
N GLU A 288 27.05 23.66 -20.81
CA GLU A 288 27.15 23.39 -22.24
C GLU A 288 25.79 23.30 -22.96
N ILE A 289 24.66 23.43 -22.22
CA ILE A 289 23.32 23.30 -22.79
C ILE A 289 22.83 24.62 -23.38
N ARG A 290 23.42 25.07 -24.48
CA ARG A 290 22.88 26.15 -25.31
C ARG A 290 21.85 25.72 -26.35
N GLU A 291 21.78 24.42 -26.66
CA GLU A 291 20.84 23.84 -27.62
C GLU A 291 20.23 22.55 -27.09
N ALA A 292 18.89 22.41 -27.16
CA ALA A 292 18.13 21.24 -26.71
C ALA A 292 18.56 19.90 -27.37
N LYS A 293 19.24 19.94 -28.51
CA LYS A 293 19.73 18.76 -29.25
C LYS A 293 21.06 18.19 -28.76
N LYS A 294 21.77 18.86 -27.82
CA LYS A 294 23.11 18.43 -27.37
C LYS A 294 23.17 18.15 -25.85
N ARG A 295 22.09 17.64 -25.30
CA ARG A 295 21.99 17.37 -23.84
C ARG A 295 22.84 16.21 -23.36
N PHE A 296 23.27 15.32 -24.26
CA PHE A 296 23.99 14.10 -23.93
C PHE A 296 25.32 14.02 -24.66
N GLU A 297 26.32 13.45 -23.99
CA GLU A 297 27.57 13.03 -24.60
C GLU A 297 27.67 11.51 -24.63
N LYS A 298 28.30 10.97 -25.67
CA LYS A 298 28.63 9.55 -25.73
C LYS A 298 29.87 9.30 -24.91
N VAL A 299 29.80 8.29 -24.07
CA VAL A 299 30.93 7.83 -23.24
C VAL A 299 31.22 6.35 -23.55
N ASP A 300 32.49 5.97 -23.39
CA ASP A 300 32.92 4.59 -23.64
C ASP A 300 32.70 3.70 -22.40
N GLU A 301 32.81 4.27 -21.20
CA GLU A 301 32.60 3.57 -19.95
C GLU A 301 32.00 4.48 -18.87
N VAL A 302 31.29 3.86 -17.92
CA VAL A 302 30.74 4.53 -16.73
C VAL A 302 30.96 3.66 -15.51
N VAL A 303 31.44 4.27 -14.44
CA VAL A 303 31.70 3.64 -13.13
C VAL A 303 30.58 4.02 -12.17
N ALA A 304 30.22 3.15 -11.24
CA ALA A 304 29.25 3.41 -10.17
C ALA A 304 29.78 4.48 -9.17
N ALA A 305 28.97 5.30 -8.52
CA ALA A 305 27.51 5.45 -8.69
C ALA A 305 27.26 6.48 -9.81
N ALA A 306 26.42 6.16 -10.77
CA ALA A 306 26.15 7.08 -11.87
C ALA A 306 24.79 6.86 -12.52
N GLY A 307 24.16 7.95 -12.96
CA GLY A 307 22.99 7.90 -13.83
C GLY A 307 23.39 7.88 -15.29
N ILE A 308 22.82 6.98 -16.07
CA ILE A 308 23.14 6.81 -17.50
C ILE A 308 21.88 6.62 -18.34
N LYS A 309 22.01 7.00 -19.62
CA LYS A 309 21.03 6.64 -20.63
C LYS A 309 21.63 5.60 -21.58
N ILE A 310 20.93 4.51 -21.77
CA ILE A 310 21.33 3.38 -22.61
C ILE A 310 20.48 3.33 -23.86
N VAL A 311 21.14 3.18 -25.01
CA VAL A 311 20.52 2.88 -26.29
C VAL A 311 20.90 1.47 -26.68
N ALA A 312 19.92 0.60 -26.86
CA ALA A 312 20.14 -0.78 -27.27
C ALA A 312 18.95 -1.27 -28.14
N PRO A 313 19.10 -2.34 -28.92
CA PRO A 313 18.00 -2.91 -29.69
C PRO A 313 17.05 -3.74 -28.80
N ASN A 314 15.77 -3.82 -29.19
CA ASN A 314 14.74 -4.69 -28.58
C ASN A 314 14.49 -4.41 -27.08
N ILE A 315 14.45 -3.16 -26.70
CA ILE A 315 14.24 -2.73 -25.31
C ILE A 315 12.84 -2.13 -25.07
N ASP A 316 11.94 -2.22 -26.04
CA ASP A 316 10.62 -1.56 -26.01
C ASP A 316 9.69 -2.08 -24.92
N HIS A 317 9.91 -3.30 -24.43
CA HIS A 317 9.09 -3.95 -23.41
C HIS A 317 9.82 -4.15 -22.06
N VAL A 318 10.92 -3.44 -21.87
CA VAL A 318 11.67 -3.52 -20.62
C VAL A 318 10.88 -2.84 -19.50
N VAL A 319 10.91 -3.44 -18.32
CA VAL A 319 10.13 -2.99 -17.16
C VAL A 319 10.90 -1.95 -16.35
N SER A 320 10.26 -0.83 -16.03
CA SER A 320 10.80 0.14 -15.08
C SER A 320 10.88 -0.46 -13.67
N GLY A 321 11.94 -0.10 -12.92
CA GLY A 321 12.21 -0.67 -11.60
C GLY A 321 12.91 -2.03 -11.63
N SER A 322 13.12 -2.62 -12.81
CA SER A 322 13.77 -3.92 -12.92
C SER A 322 15.29 -3.84 -12.86
N PRO A 323 15.97 -4.95 -12.47
CA PRO A 323 17.42 -5.02 -12.44
C PRO A 323 18.04 -4.92 -13.82
N LEU A 324 19.22 -4.29 -13.88
CA LEU A 324 20.12 -4.28 -15.01
C LEU A 324 21.43 -4.94 -14.59
N ARG A 325 21.90 -5.93 -15.34
CA ARG A 325 23.18 -6.60 -15.10
C ARG A 325 24.01 -6.63 -16.38
N VAL A 326 25.29 -6.37 -16.26
CA VAL A 326 26.27 -6.62 -17.35
C VAL A 326 26.74 -8.05 -17.26
N ALA A 327 26.59 -8.80 -18.36
CA ALA A 327 27.15 -10.15 -18.49
C ALA A 327 28.36 -10.13 -19.41
N ARG A 328 29.49 -10.69 -18.98
CA ARG A 328 30.72 -10.80 -19.78
C ARG A 328 30.96 -12.22 -20.22
N GLU A 329 31.32 -13.14 -19.31
CA GLU A 329 31.58 -14.56 -19.58
C GLU A 329 30.53 -15.49 -18.96
N ASP A 330 29.68 -14.97 -18.08
CA ASP A 330 28.76 -15.62 -17.17
C ASP A 330 27.29 -15.40 -17.51
N LEU A 331 26.96 -15.32 -18.82
CA LEU A 331 25.64 -14.90 -19.30
C LEU A 331 24.47 -15.74 -18.74
N GLU A 332 24.63 -17.06 -18.67
CA GLU A 332 23.53 -17.93 -18.18
C GLU A 332 23.36 -17.81 -16.68
N GLU A 333 24.46 -17.69 -15.91
CA GLU A 333 24.40 -17.45 -14.45
C GLU A 333 23.71 -16.13 -14.13
N VAL A 334 24.06 -15.05 -14.87
CA VAL A 334 23.44 -13.72 -14.70
C VAL A 334 21.94 -13.74 -15.05
N LYS A 335 21.54 -14.53 -16.05
CA LYS A 335 20.11 -14.72 -16.37
C LYS A 335 19.36 -15.45 -15.26
N GLU A 336 19.93 -16.56 -14.76
CA GLU A 336 19.37 -17.31 -13.66
C GLU A 336 19.24 -16.45 -12.40
N ASP A 337 20.24 -15.64 -12.06
CA ASP A 337 20.21 -14.70 -10.95
C ASP A 337 19.06 -13.71 -11.08
N ILE A 338 18.86 -13.13 -12.28
CA ILE A 338 17.76 -12.18 -12.53
C ILE A 338 16.40 -12.91 -12.48
N LEU A 339 16.30 -14.12 -13.04
CA LEU A 339 15.08 -14.91 -12.98
C LEU A 339 14.69 -15.22 -11.53
N HIS A 340 15.64 -15.65 -10.70
CA HIS A 340 15.39 -15.84 -9.27
C HIS A 340 14.97 -14.56 -8.56
N GLU A 341 15.58 -13.41 -8.92
CA GLU A 341 15.22 -12.10 -8.35
C GLU A 341 13.77 -11.70 -8.68
N ILE A 342 13.25 -12.17 -9.81
CA ILE A 342 11.88 -11.92 -10.25
C ILE A 342 10.91 -12.97 -9.69
N GLU A 343 11.34 -14.23 -9.63
CA GLU A 343 10.53 -15.33 -9.07
C GLU A 343 10.25 -15.14 -7.58
N ASP A 344 11.18 -14.54 -6.84
CA ASP A 344 10.97 -14.15 -5.44
C ASP A 344 9.82 -13.13 -5.27
N ILE A 345 9.42 -12.44 -6.34
CA ILE A 345 8.30 -11.49 -6.37
C ILE A 345 7.01 -12.17 -6.90
N LYS A 346 7.14 -13.25 -7.65
CA LYS A 346 5.98 -14.04 -8.07
C LYS A 346 5.41 -14.73 -6.85
N VAL A 347 4.29 -14.21 -6.41
CA VAL A 347 3.50 -14.79 -5.34
C VAL A 347 3.03 -16.18 -5.75
N ASP A 348 3.07 -17.14 -4.83
CA ASP A 348 2.28 -18.35 -4.97
C ASP A 348 0.83 -17.94 -5.23
N THR A 349 0.34 -18.26 -6.43
CA THR A 349 -1.00 -17.83 -6.85
C THR A 349 -2.04 -18.69 -6.15
N ASP A 350 -2.85 -18.06 -5.32
CA ASP A 350 -4.01 -18.71 -4.72
C ASP A 350 -5.11 -18.93 -5.78
N GLU A 351 -5.86 -20.03 -5.66
CA GLU A 351 -7.01 -20.24 -6.53
C GLU A 351 -8.06 -19.13 -6.35
N LEU A 352 -8.24 -18.70 -5.10
CA LEU A 352 -9.08 -17.57 -4.70
C LEU A 352 -8.21 -16.45 -4.16
N GLY A 353 -8.26 -15.27 -4.77
CA GLY A 353 -7.47 -14.14 -4.32
C GLY A 353 -7.67 -12.90 -5.19
N VAL A 354 -7.19 -11.76 -4.71
CA VAL A 354 -7.26 -10.48 -5.41
C VAL A 354 -6.30 -10.45 -6.60
N ILE A 355 -6.61 -9.64 -7.62
CA ILE A 355 -5.69 -9.34 -8.71
C ILE A 355 -5.00 -8.02 -8.43
N VAL A 356 -3.68 -8.03 -8.43
CA VAL A 356 -2.83 -6.88 -8.13
C VAL A 356 -2.15 -6.40 -9.40
N LYS A 357 -2.24 -5.12 -9.69
CA LYS A 357 -1.59 -4.50 -10.86
C LYS A 357 -0.87 -3.21 -10.43
N ALA A 358 0.35 -3.01 -10.90
CA ALA A 358 1.16 -1.83 -10.59
C ALA A 358 1.93 -1.32 -11.81
N ASP A 359 2.44 -0.09 -11.71
CA ASP A 359 3.23 0.57 -12.75
C ASP A 359 4.67 0.05 -12.82
N THR A 360 5.26 -0.33 -11.69
CA THR A 360 6.64 -0.79 -11.59
C THR A 360 6.76 -2.05 -10.74
N LEU A 361 7.89 -2.74 -10.90
CA LEU A 361 8.18 -3.96 -10.14
C LEU A 361 8.29 -3.69 -8.63
N GLY A 362 8.89 -2.55 -8.23
CA GLY A 362 9.01 -2.16 -6.83
C GLY A 362 7.67 -1.83 -6.18
N SER A 363 6.78 -1.14 -6.90
CA SER A 363 5.41 -0.85 -6.43
C SER A 363 4.60 -2.15 -6.29
N LEU A 364 4.76 -3.08 -7.23
CA LEU A 364 4.08 -4.39 -7.19
C LEU A 364 4.52 -5.18 -5.95
N GLU A 365 5.83 -5.29 -5.72
CA GLU A 365 6.40 -5.99 -4.56
C GLU A 365 5.91 -5.40 -3.23
N ALA A 366 5.94 -4.07 -3.10
CA ALA A 366 5.48 -3.40 -1.90
C ALA A 366 4.00 -3.68 -1.63
N LEU A 367 3.16 -3.60 -2.67
CA LEU A 367 1.73 -3.85 -2.55
C LEU A 367 1.43 -5.31 -2.20
N VAL A 368 2.16 -6.24 -2.81
CA VAL A 368 2.07 -7.68 -2.52
C VAL A 368 2.44 -7.95 -1.06
N ASN A 369 3.57 -7.42 -0.58
CA ASN A 369 4.01 -7.61 0.81
C ASN A 369 2.98 -7.08 1.81
N MET A 370 2.41 -5.89 1.56
CA MET A 370 1.37 -5.32 2.41
C MET A 370 0.09 -6.16 2.45
N LEU A 371 -0.34 -6.68 1.30
CA LEU A 371 -1.52 -7.55 1.23
C LEU A 371 -1.27 -8.90 1.93
N GLN A 372 -0.05 -9.44 1.84
CA GLN A 372 0.36 -10.65 2.56
C GLN A 372 0.41 -10.43 4.08
N GLU A 373 0.90 -9.29 4.56
CA GLU A 373 0.85 -8.92 5.98
C GLU A 373 -0.60 -8.80 6.50
N MET A 374 -1.53 -8.45 5.61
CA MET A 374 -2.98 -8.42 5.90
C MET A 374 -3.66 -9.80 5.74
N GLU A 375 -2.91 -10.84 5.44
CA GLU A 375 -3.41 -12.19 5.16
C GLU A 375 -4.42 -12.24 3.98
N VAL A 376 -4.28 -11.32 3.01
CA VAL A 376 -5.12 -11.27 1.81
C VAL A 376 -4.54 -12.19 0.75
N PRO A 377 -5.29 -13.21 0.30
CA PRO A 377 -4.81 -14.10 -0.75
C PRO A 377 -4.71 -13.36 -2.09
N ILE A 378 -3.68 -13.69 -2.88
CA ILE A 378 -3.38 -13.04 -4.16
C ILE A 378 -3.45 -14.09 -5.27
N ARG A 379 -4.37 -13.89 -6.23
CA ARG A 379 -4.50 -14.76 -7.40
C ARG A 379 -3.51 -14.43 -8.52
N ALA A 380 -3.27 -13.16 -8.74
CA ALA A 380 -2.31 -12.72 -9.75
C ALA A 380 -1.71 -11.36 -9.37
N ALA A 381 -0.42 -11.18 -9.66
CA ALA A 381 0.30 -9.93 -9.48
C ALA A 381 1.13 -9.65 -10.74
N ASP A 382 0.79 -8.57 -11.46
CA ASP A 382 1.40 -8.23 -12.74
C ASP A 382 1.65 -6.73 -12.88
N ILE A 383 2.57 -6.37 -13.79
CA ILE A 383 2.88 -4.98 -14.15
C ILE A 383 2.08 -4.56 -15.38
N GLY A 384 1.66 -3.29 -15.39
CA GLY A 384 0.98 -2.64 -16.51
C GLY A 384 -0.50 -2.38 -16.29
N ASP A 385 -1.13 -1.76 -17.30
CA ASP A 385 -2.52 -1.33 -17.25
C ASP A 385 -3.52 -2.49 -17.07
N VAL A 386 -4.65 -2.18 -16.42
CA VAL A 386 -5.72 -3.18 -16.24
C VAL A 386 -6.33 -3.54 -17.60
N SER A 387 -6.21 -4.80 -17.96
CA SER A 387 -6.73 -5.37 -19.20
C SER A 387 -8.09 -6.05 -19.02
N ARG A 388 -8.76 -6.36 -20.13
CA ARG A 388 -10.01 -7.15 -20.13
C ARG A 388 -9.81 -8.53 -19.48
N ARG A 389 -8.64 -9.15 -19.67
CA ARG A 389 -8.33 -10.46 -19.09
C ARG A 389 -8.34 -10.39 -17.57
N ASP A 390 -7.73 -9.37 -16.99
CA ASP A 390 -7.68 -9.19 -15.54
C ASP A 390 -9.09 -9.05 -14.94
N VAL A 391 -9.99 -8.33 -15.65
CA VAL A 391 -11.39 -8.18 -15.23
C VAL A 391 -12.14 -9.52 -15.29
N VAL A 392 -11.93 -10.31 -16.35
CA VAL A 392 -12.55 -11.63 -16.47
C VAL A 392 -12.06 -12.57 -15.37
N ASP A 393 -10.76 -12.60 -15.12
CA ASP A 393 -10.16 -13.43 -14.07
C ASP A 393 -10.68 -13.04 -12.68
N ALA A 394 -10.77 -11.74 -12.36
CA ALA A 394 -11.36 -11.26 -11.10
C ALA A 394 -12.86 -11.56 -11.00
N SER A 395 -13.60 -11.53 -12.11
CA SER A 395 -15.02 -11.84 -12.11
C SER A 395 -15.33 -13.31 -11.82
N ILE A 396 -14.41 -14.23 -12.20
CA ILE A 396 -14.49 -15.64 -11.83
C ILE A 396 -14.35 -15.79 -10.31
N VAL A 397 -13.36 -15.16 -9.72
CA VAL A 397 -13.18 -15.15 -8.25
C VAL A 397 -14.39 -14.56 -7.54
N LYS A 398 -14.97 -13.46 -8.06
CA LYS A 398 -16.16 -12.83 -7.50
C LYS A 398 -17.36 -13.78 -7.40
N GLN A 399 -17.51 -14.71 -8.33
CA GLN A 399 -18.60 -15.68 -8.28
C GLN A 399 -18.44 -16.68 -7.13
N GLU A 400 -17.20 -16.97 -6.71
CA GLU A 400 -16.90 -17.88 -5.61
C GLU A 400 -16.84 -17.13 -4.27
N ASP A 401 -16.12 -16.01 -4.23
CA ASP A 401 -16.12 -15.10 -3.07
C ASP A 401 -16.00 -13.62 -3.52
N GLU A 402 -17.04 -12.83 -3.20
CA GLU A 402 -17.09 -11.41 -3.51
C GLU A 402 -15.95 -10.61 -2.87
N LEU A 403 -15.45 -11.04 -1.71
CA LEU A 403 -14.43 -10.31 -0.96
C LEU A 403 -13.07 -10.29 -1.68
N TYR A 404 -12.76 -11.33 -2.43
CA TYR A 404 -11.50 -11.48 -3.16
C TYR A 404 -11.62 -11.22 -4.66
N GLY A 405 -12.85 -11.20 -5.19
CA GLY A 405 -13.11 -10.90 -6.61
C GLY A 405 -12.98 -9.41 -6.91
N VAL A 406 -11.81 -8.83 -6.69
CA VAL A 406 -11.51 -7.41 -6.89
C VAL A 406 -10.16 -7.22 -7.58
N ILE A 407 -9.95 -6.04 -8.16
CA ILE A 407 -8.66 -5.62 -8.71
C ILE A 407 -8.12 -4.46 -7.87
N ILE A 408 -6.87 -4.56 -7.46
CA ILE A 408 -6.12 -3.52 -6.76
C ILE A 408 -5.09 -2.96 -7.74
N ALA A 409 -5.27 -1.71 -8.17
CA ALA A 409 -4.56 -1.07 -9.26
C ALA A 409 -3.79 0.17 -8.76
N PHE A 410 -2.47 0.09 -8.75
CA PHE A 410 -1.60 1.17 -8.29
C PHE A 410 -1.00 1.95 -9.47
N ASN A 411 -1.27 3.25 -9.55
CA ASN A 411 -0.69 4.23 -10.48
C ASN A 411 -0.73 3.81 -11.97
N ILE A 412 -1.75 3.07 -12.39
CA ILE A 412 -1.94 2.57 -13.74
C ILE A 412 -3.31 2.97 -14.29
N LYS A 413 -3.49 2.80 -15.61
CA LYS A 413 -4.75 3.10 -16.28
C LYS A 413 -5.60 1.83 -16.43
N ILE A 414 -6.90 2.04 -16.60
CA ILE A 414 -7.83 0.99 -16.99
C ILE A 414 -8.05 1.12 -18.50
N LEU A 415 -7.72 0.06 -19.24
CA LEU A 415 -7.90 0.05 -20.70
C LEU A 415 -9.39 0.17 -21.09
N PRO A 416 -9.73 0.78 -22.23
CA PRO A 416 -11.12 0.91 -22.67
C PRO A 416 -11.88 -0.41 -22.73
N SER A 417 -11.22 -1.49 -23.18
CA SER A 417 -11.78 -2.84 -23.22
C SER A 417 -12.08 -3.43 -21.84
N ALA A 418 -11.30 -3.07 -20.84
CA ALA A 418 -11.52 -3.45 -19.46
C ALA A 418 -12.68 -2.65 -18.85
N THR A 419 -12.78 -1.35 -19.15
CA THR A 419 -13.86 -0.48 -18.64
C THR A 419 -15.25 -0.99 -19.05
N GLU A 420 -15.39 -1.51 -20.26
CA GLU A 420 -16.65 -2.11 -20.73
C GLU A 420 -17.01 -3.38 -19.96
N GLU A 421 -16.02 -4.25 -19.74
CA GLU A 421 -16.21 -5.50 -19.00
C GLU A 421 -16.52 -5.28 -17.52
N ILE A 422 -15.91 -4.27 -16.89
CA ILE A 422 -16.17 -3.87 -15.49
C ILE A 422 -17.66 -3.52 -15.30
N LYS A 423 -18.24 -2.77 -16.25
CA LYS A 423 -19.66 -2.38 -16.19
C LYS A 423 -20.59 -3.60 -16.31
N ASN A 424 -20.20 -4.58 -17.12
CA ASN A 424 -20.99 -5.80 -17.33
C ASN A 424 -20.97 -6.73 -16.12
N THR A 425 -19.82 -6.78 -15.42
CA THR A 425 -19.58 -7.68 -14.27
C THR A 425 -19.82 -7.01 -12.92
N GLU A 426 -20.04 -5.68 -12.90
CA GLU A 426 -20.11 -4.88 -11.66
C GLU A 426 -18.92 -5.16 -10.74
N LEU A 427 -17.72 -5.30 -11.35
CA LEU A 427 -16.51 -5.62 -10.60
C LEU A 427 -16.03 -4.39 -9.81
N LYS A 428 -15.63 -4.62 -8.55
CA LYS A 428 -15.01 -3.57 -7.74
C LYS A 428 -13.54 -3.46 -8.10
N ILE A 429 -13.09 -2.23 -8.34
CA ILE A 429 -11.67 -1.89 -8.55
C ILE A 429 -11.28 -0.81 -7.56
N PHE A 430 -10.14 -1.02 -6.91
CA PHE A 430 -9.46 -0.02 -6.10
C PHE A 430 -8.33 0.57 -6.92
N GLN A 431 -8.34 1.86 -7.15
CA GLN A 431 -7.33 2.55 -7.95
C GLN A 431 -6.88 3.82 -7.21
N ALA A 432 -5.59 3.92 -6.92
CA ALA A 432 -4.97 5.11 -6.35
C ALA A 432 -3.51 5.23 -6.78
N ASN A 433 -2.93 6.37 -6.48
CA ASN A 433 -1.50 6.67 -6.67
C ASN A 433 -0.74 6.78 -5.32
N VAL A 434 -1.35 6.32 -4.23
CA VAL A 434 -0.76 6.15 -2.91
C VAL A 434 -1.07 4.72 -2.46
N ILE A 435 -0.04 3.92 -2.18
CA ILE A 435 -0.20 2.48 -1.90
C ILE A 435 -1.01 2.24 -0.62
N TYR A 436 -0.73 2.99 0.45
CA TYR A 436 -1.43 2.84 1.72
C TYR A 436 -2.92 3.17 1.61
N GLN A 437 -3.27 4.15 0.81
CA GLN A 437 -4.68 4.46 0.54
C GLN A 437 -5.40 3.25 -0.10
N LEU A 438 -4.75 2.55 -1.03
CA LEU A 438 -5.33 1.36 -1.67
C LEU A 438 -5.63 0.25 -0.66
N THR A 439 -4.69 0.00 0.25
CA THR A 439 -4.85 -1.06 1.27
C THR A 439 -5.86 -0.66 2.34
N GLU A 440 -5.91 0.61 2.75
CA GLU A 440 -6.92 1.15 3.67
C GLU A 440 -8.32 1.09 3.04
N ASP A 441 -8.50 1.59 1.81
CA ASP A 441 -9.78 1.56 1.09
C ASP A 441 -10.31 0.12 0.91
N TYR A 442 -9.40 -0.82 0.63
CA TYR A 442 -9.75 -2.24 0.52
C TYR A 442 -10.13 -2.83 1.88
N GLN A 443 -9.40 -2.51 2.94
CA GLN A 443 -9.66 -3.00 4.30
C GLN A 443 -11.00 -2.48 4.84
N GLU A 444 -11.30 -1.20 4.65
CA GLU A 444 -12.59 -0.62 5.02
C GLU A 444 -13.73 -1.28 4.25
N TRP A 445 -13.53 -1.51 2.95
CA TRP A 445 -14.55 -2.17 2.13
C TRP A 445 -14.79 -3.62 2.53
N ILE A 446 -13.73 -4.40 2.82
CA ILE A 446 -13.85 -5.78 3.30
C ILE A 446 -14.63 -5.84 4.62
N GLN A 447 -14.28 -4.97 5.58
CA GLN A 447 -14.99 -4.90 6.85
C GLN A 447 -16.48 -4.59 6.64
N ALA A 448 -16.79 -3.57 5.85
CA ALA A 448 -18.17 -3.22 5.53
C ALA A 448 -18.92 -4.34 4.78
N ALA A 449 -18.25 -5.08 3.89
CA ALA A 449 -18.84 -6.21 3.17
C ALA A 449 -19.09 -7.41 4.10
N GLN A 450 -18.16 -7.70 5.01
CA GLN A 450 -18.32 -8.74 6.03
C GLN A 450 -19.46 -8.43 7.00
N GLU A 451 -19.56 -7.18 7.46
CA GLU A 451 -20.65 -6.73 8.32
C GLU A 451 -22.00 -6.84 7.63
N ARG A 452 -22.08 -6.46 6.34
CA ARG A 452 -23.29 -6.60 5.52
C ARG A 452 -23.69 -8.06 5.37
N ARG A 453 -22.74 -8.95 5.01
CA ARG A 453 -22.95 -10.39 4.89
C ARG A 453 -23.41 -11.01 6.21
N LYS A 454 -22.79 -10.59 7.32
CA LYS A 454 -23.19 -11.00 8.67
C LYS A 454 -24.60 -10.55 9.02
N LYS A 455 -24.96 -9.30 8.69
CA LYS A 455 -26.29 -8.73 8.92
C LYS A 455 -27.35 -9.45 8.08
N GLU A 456 -27.12 -9.64 6.78
CA GLU A 456 -28.02 -10.37 5.89
C GLU A 456 -28.26 -11.80 6.38
N TRP A 457 -27.19 -12.45 6.83
CA TRP A 457 -27.28 -13.78 7.39
C TRP A 457 -28.07 -13.81 8.70
N PHE A 458 -27.86 -12.85 9.60
CA PHE A 458 -28.64 -12.69 10.84
C PHE A 458 -30.12 -12.38 10.56
N ASP A 459 -30.42 -11.59 9.55
CA ASP A 459 -31.79 -11.31 9.14
C ASP A 459 -32.51 -12.55 8.54
N ALA A 460 -31.75 -13.48 7.97
CA ALA A 460 -32.25 -14.75 7.43
C ALA A 460 -32.43 -15.83 8.51
N ILE A 461 -31.87 -15.65 9.71
CA ILE A 461 -32.00 -16.61 10.80
C ILE A 461 -33.46 -16.69 11.29
N ILE A 462 -33.93 -17.93 11.38
CA ILE A 462 -35.26 -18.23 11.93
C ILE A 462 -35.23 -18.02 13.43
N LYS A 463 -35.89 -16.97 13.91
CA LYS A 463 -35.97 -16.64 15.34
C LYS A 463 -37.01 -17.53 16.07
N PRO A 464 -36.82 -17.72 17.38
CA PRO A 464 -37.78 -18.46 18.19
C PRO A 464 -39.17 -17.83 18.17
N GLY A 465 -40.20 -18.67 18.16
CA GLY A 465 -41.57 -18.21 18.23
C GLY A 465 -42.50 -19.34 18.70
N LYS A 466 -43.53 -18.97 19.47
CA LYS A 466 -44.50 -19.86 20.07
C LYS A 466 -45.91 -19.29 19.83
N ILE A 467 -46.77 -20.13 19.29
CA ILE A 467 -48.15 -19.75 18.97
C ILE A 467 -49.14 -20.72 19.60
N ARG A 468 -50.32 -20.27 19.85
CA ARG A 468 -51.45 -21.09 20.28
C ARG A 468 -52.60 -20.95 19.31
N ILE A 469 -53.19 -22.09 18.91
CA ILE A 469 -54.42 -22.11 18.14
C ILE A 469 -55.59 -21.72 19.07
N ILE A 470 -56.33 -20.70 18.69
CA ILE A 470 -57.47 -20.22 19.49
C ILE A 470 -58.67 -21.18 19.32
N PRO A 471 -59.19 -21.75 20.45
CA PRO A 471 -60.35 -22.67 20.35
C PRO A 471 -61.55 -21.99 19.70
N LYS A 472 -62.30 -22.77 18.90
CA LYS A 472 -63.50 -22.33 18.17
C LYS A 472 -63.31 -21.29 17.10
N LEU A 473 -62.05 -20.99 16.70
CA LEU A 473 -61.70 -20.04 15.64
C LEU A 473 -61.00 -20.79 14.47
N ILE A 474 -61.63 -21.89 13.99
CA ILE A 474 -61.18 -22.59 12.79
C ILE A 474 -62.02 -22.14 11.60
N PHE A 475 -61.36 -21.55 10.61
CA PHE A 475 -62.01 -21.06 9.39
C PHE A 475 -61.98 -22.09 8.26
N ARG A 476 -60.95 -22.95 8.22
CA ARG A 476 -60.77 -24.01 7.22
C ARG A 476 -59.96 -25.16 7.79
N GLN A 477 -60.41 -26.39 7.59
CA GLN A 477 -59.80 -27.59 8.22
C GLN A 477 -58.53 -28.10 7.51
N SER A 478 -58.37 -27.86 6.20
CA SER A 478 -57.24 -28.37 5.42
C SER A 478 -57.03 -27.63 4.10
N LYS A 479 -55.85 -27.74 3.48
CA LYS A 479 -55.43 -27.32 2.13
C LYS A 479 -55.61 -25.80 1.83
N PRO A 480 -55.00 -24.89 2.48
CA PRO A 480 -54.33 -24.95 3.77
C PRO A 480 -55.32 -24.96 4.95
N ALA A 481 -54.92 -25.40 6.12
CA ALA A 481 -55.69 -25.19 7.34
C ALA A 481 -55.64 -23.71 7.70
N ILE A 482 -56.81 -23.10 8.05
CA ILE A 482 -56.85 -21.69 8.46
C ILE A 482 -57.50 -21.57 9.83
N ALA A 483 -56.77 -20.99 10.79
CA ALA A 483 -57.24 -20.81 12.17
C ALA A 483 -56.84 -19.45 12.72
N GLY A 484 -57.59 -18.99 13.72
CA GLY A 484 -57.15 -17.91 14.59
C GLY A 484 -56.03 -18.39 15.49
N ILE A 485 -54.94 -17.65 15.54
CA ILE A 485 -53.82 -17.95 16.42
C ILE A 485 -53.51 -16.75 17.29
N GLU A 486 -52.89 -17.03 18.43
CA GLU A 486 -52.31 -16.04 19.31
C GLU A 486 -50.81 -16.32 19.46
N VAL A 487 -49.96 -15.28 19.27
CA VAL A 487 -48.53 -15.39 19.50
C VAL A 487 -48.24 -15.27 21.00
N LEU A 488 -47.76 -16.36 21.61
CA LEU A 488 -47.44 -16.41 23.05
C LEU A 488 -46.07 -15.79 23.36
N GLY A 489 -45.13 -15.85 22.42
CA GLY A 489 -43.83 -15.25 22.54
C GLY A 489 -43.02 -15.33 21.27
N GLY A 490 -41.97 -14.51 21.18
CA GLY A 490 -41.12 -14.41 20.01
C GLY A 490 -41.79 -13.85 18.79
N SER A 491 -41.36 -14.28 17.58
CA SER A 491 -41.86 -13.79 16.30
C SER A 491 -42.12 -14.91 15.32
N VAL A 492 -43.07 -14.67 14.40
CA VAL A 492 -43.44 -15.63 13.35
C VAL A 492 -43.43 -14.91 12.01
N LYS A 493 -42.81 -15.50 11.00
CA LYS A 493 -42.81 -14.98 9.62
C LYS A 493 -43.39 -16.00 8.65
N LYS A 494 -43.87 -15.50 7.51
CA LYS A 494 -44.27 -16.36 6.40
C LYS A 494 -43.12 -17.29 6.00
N GLY A 495 -43.45 -18.56 5.71
CA GLY A 495 -42.46 -19.56 5.32
C GLY A 495 -41.84 -20.37 6.50
N TYR A 496 -42.06 -19.94 7.73
CA TYR A 496 -41.54 -20.67 8.92
C TYR A 496 -42.27 -22.01 9.10
N GLY A 497 -41.47 -23.04 9.38
CA GLY A 497 -41.98 -24.36 9.77
C GLY A 497 -42.58 -24.35 11.17
N LEU A 498 -43.55 -25.22 11.43
CA LEU A 498 -44.20 -25.38 12.71
C LEU A 498 -44.05 -26.82 13.22
N VAL A 499 -43.71 -26.95 14.50
CA VAL A 499 -43.64 -28.23 15.21
C VAL A 499 -44.56 -28.21 16.44
N ASN A 500 -45.10 -29.37 16.79
CA ASN A 500 -45.89 -29.54 17.99
C ASN A 500 -45.01 -29.85 19.22
N LYS A 501 -45.61 -29.98 20.40
CA LYS A 501 -44.92 -30.35 21.66
C LYS A 501 -44.16 -31.65 21.64
N ASN A 502 -44.46 -32.55 20.70
CA ASN A 502 -43.80 -33.83 20.54
C ASN A 502 -42.65 -33.77 19.49
N GLY A 503 -42.30 -32.60 19.01
CA GLY A 503 -41.26 -32.43 17.99
C GLY A 503 -41.65 -32.84 16.57
N LEU A 504 -42.93 -33.14 16.34
CA LEU A 504 -43.43 -33.54 15.03
C LEU A 504 -43.78 -32.30 14.20
N ARG A 505 -43.32 -32.29 12.97
CA ARG A 505 -43.63 -31.21 12.03
C ARG A 505 -45.09 -31.19 11.65
N VAL A 506 -45.76 -30.05 11.81
CA VAL A 506 -47.17 -29.86 11.58
C VAL A 506 -47.46 -29.25 10.20
N GLY A 507 -46.60 -28.35 9.77
CA GLY A 507 -46.79 -27.64 8.50
C GLY A 507 -45.88 -26.44 8.38
N THR A 508 -46.25 -25.54 7.46
CA THR A 508 -45.50 -24.29 7.19
C THR A 508 -46.49 -23.11 7.14
N VAL A 509 -46.08 -21.97 7.69
CA VAL A 509 -46.87 -20.73 7.65
C VAL A 509 -46.95 -20.22 6.22
N GLU A 510 -48.15 -20.29 5.60
CA GLU A 510 -48.37 -19.87 4.23
C GLU A 510 -48.75 -18.38 4.14
N SER A 511 -49.58 -17.91 5.03
CA SER A 511 -49.98 -16.49 5.13
C SER A 511 -50.53 -16.16 6.53
N MET A 512 -50.45 -14.90 6.91
CA MET A 512 -51.01 -14.35 8.14
C MET A 512 -51.80 -13.10 7.81
N GLN A 513 -52.99 -12.96 8.37
CA GLN A 513 -53.90 -11.85 8.09
C GLN A 513 -54.54 -11.30 9.37
N ASP A 514 -54.58 -9.97 9.49
CA ASP A 514 -55.39 -9.27 10.49
C ASP A 514 -56.38 -8.37 9.75
N LYS A 515 -57.69 -8.56 10.03
CA LYS A 515 -58.79 -7.79 9.44
C LYS A 515 -58.76 -7.71 7.89
N GLY A 516 -58.16 -8.68 7.22
CA GLY A 516 -58.09 -8.76 5.76
C GLY A 516 -56.72 -8.31 5.17
N ASP A 517 -55.86 -7.70 5.97
CA ASP A 517 -54.52 -7.27 5.53
C ASP A 517 -53.50 -8.38 5.76
N ASN A 518 -52.66 -8.63 4.77
CA ASN A 518 -51.58 -9.60 4.86
C ASN A 518 -50.43 -9.03 5.68
N LEU A 519 -50.01 -9.78 6.69
CA LEU A 519 -48.87 -9.42 7.54
C LEU A 519 -47.63 -10.28 7.18
N PRO A 520 -46.48 -9.68 6.93
CA PRO A 520 -45.24 -10.41 6.63
C PRO A 520 -44.66 -11.09 7.87
N SER A 521 -44.87 -10.50 9.04
CA SER A 521 -44.43 -11.02 10.36
C SER A 521 -45.39 -10.61 11.46
N ILE A 522 -45.44 -11.40 12.52
CA ILE A 522 -46.24 -11.16 13.72
C ILE A 522 -45.42 -11.40 14.96
N SER A 523 -45.72 -10.75 16.06
CA SER A 523 -44.98 -10.78 17.33
C SER A 523 -45.89 -11.06 18.54
N LYS A 524 -45.30 -11.27 19.69
CA LYS A 524 -45.98 -11.57 20.97
C LYS A 524 -47.21 -10.73 21.23
N GLY A 525 -48.32 -11.39 21.61
CA GLY A 525 -49.59 -10.79 21.94
C GLY A 525 -50.53 -10.54 20.75
N GLN A 526 -50.07 -10.65 19.51
CA GLN A 526 -50.91 -10.50 18.34
C GLN A 526 -51.83 -11.71 18.13
N LYS A 527 -53.08 -11.43 17.71
CA LYS A 527 -54.08 -12.43 17.35
C LYS A 527 -54.48 -12.24 15.89
N VAL A 528 -54.20 -13.24 15.06
CA VAL A 528 -54.37 -13.14 13.61
C VAL A 528 -54.93 -14.44 13.04
N ALA A 529 -55.48 -14.39 11.85
CA ALA A 529 -55.80 -15.58 11.07
C ALA A 529 -54.54 -16.08 10.37
N MET A 530 -54.15 -17.35 10.59
CA MET A 530 -53.00 -17.97 9.97
C MET A 530 -53.40 -19.12 9.09
N ALA A 531 -52.87 -19.14 7.87
CA ALA A 531 -52.95 -20.28 6.96
C ALA A 531 -51.71 -21.18 7.16
N ILE A 532 -51.92 -22.45 7.45
CA ILE A 532 -50.88 -23.45 7.67
C ILE A 532 -50.95 -24.47 6.53
N LYS A 533 -49.97 -24.42 5.66
CA LYS A 533 -49.76 -25.40 4.59
C LYS A 533 -49.44 -26.76 5.20
N ASP A 534 -50.00 -27.82 4.67
CA ASP A 534 -49.87 -29.23 5.16
C ASP A 534 -50.51 -29.47 6.53
N GLY A 535 -51.11 -28.49 7.15
CA GLY A 535 -51.90 -28.62 8.37
C GLY A 535 -53.29 -29.24 8.07
N VAL A 536 -53.74 -30.16 8.95
CA VAL A 536 -55.07 -30.78 8.87
C VAL A 536 -55.61 -30.95 10.29
N PHE A 537 -56.75 -30.28 10.57
CA PHE A 537 -57.42 -30.40 11.87
C PHE A 537 -57.96 -31.83 12.06
N GLY A 538 -57.83 -32.38 13.25
CA GLY A 538 -58.15 -33.78 13.61
C GLY A 538 -57.12 -34.83 13.17
N ARG A 539 -55.98 -34.38 12.55
CA ARG A 539 -54.87 -35.27 12.17
C ARG A 539 -53.52 -34.86 12.79
N ASN A 540 -53.09 -33.63 12.53
CA ASN A 540 -51.84 -33.08 13.01
C ASN A 540 -51.99 -31.71 13.68
N LEU A 541 -53.20 -31.20 13.74
CA LEU A 541 -53.59 -29.96 14.41
C LEU A 541 -54.87 -30.18 15.21
N ASP A 542 -54.94 -29.64 16.43
CA ASP A 542 -56.13 -29.63 17.26
C ASP A 542 -56.39 -28.24 17.86
N GLU A 543 -57.63 -28.00 18.32
CA GLU A 543 -58.01 -26.77 18.98
C GLU A 543 -57.22 -26.57 20.29
N GLY A 544 -56.64 -25.40 20.48
CA GLY A 544 -55.85 -25.09 21.68
C GLY A 544 -54.41 -25.58 21.62
N ASP A 545 -53.99 -26.22 20.53
CA ASP A 545 -52.59 -26.63 20.36
C ASP A 545 -51.60 -25.47 20.49
N VAL A 546 -50.48 -25.77 21.13
CA VAL A 546 -49.34 -24.88 21.18
C VAL A 546 -48.30 -25.40 20.20
N LEU A 547 -47.89 -24.55 19.26
CA LEU A 547 -46.95 -24.88 18.22
C LEU A 547 -45.70 -23.97 18.37
N TYR A 548 -44.58 -24.51 17.98
CA TYR A 548 -43.29 -23.85 18.04
C TYR A 548 -42.74 -23.66 16.62
N ILE A 549 -41.95 -22.64 16.41
CA ILE A 549 -41.24 -22.46 15.16
C ILE A 549 -40.17 -23.56 15.01
N ASP A 550 -40.16 -24.19 13.86
CA ASP A 550 -39.20 -25.21 13.49
C ASP A 550 -37.84 -24.60 13.15
N ILE A 551 -36.96 -24.49 14.15
CA ILE A 551 -35.63 -23.88 14.01
C ILE A 551 -34.68 -24.96 13.49
N PRO A 552 -33.94 -24.72 12.36
CA PRO A 552 -32.86 -25.59 11.92
C PRO A 552 -31.70 -25.59 12.91
N GLU A 553 -30.96 -26.72 13.00
CA GLU A 553 -29.87 -26.87 13.97
C GLU A 553 -28.73 -25.83 13.74
N ASN A 554 -28.39 -25.56 12.50
CA ASN A 554 -27.40 -24.52 12.16
C ASN A 554 -27.83 -23.12 12.63
N HIS A 555 -29.14 -22.77 12.52
CA HIS A 555 -29.67 -21.52 13.07
C HIS A 555 -29.64 -21.50 14.59
N TYR A 556 -29.95 -22.61 15.25
CA TYR A 556 -29.87 -22.71 16.69
C TYR A 556 -28.46 -22.45 17.21
N LYS A 557 -27.43 -23.07 16.59
CA LYS A 557 -26.02 -22.88 16.98
C LYS A 557 -25.63 -21.41 16.96
N VAL A 558 -26.07 -20.67 15.97
CA VAL A 558 -25.81 -19.22 15.86
C VAL A 558 -26.58 -18.42 16.89
N LEU A 559 -27.88 -18.74 17.06
CA LEU A 559 -28.69 -18.08 18.10
C LEU A 559 -28.09 -18.24 19.49
N GLU A 560 -27.52 -19.42 19.81
CA GLU A 560 -26.93 -19.71 21.11
C GLU A 560 -25.54 -19.08 21.27
N SER A 561 -24.69 -19.08 20.22
CA SER A 561 -23.30 -18.63 20.31
C SER A 561 -23.09 -17.14 20.03
N GLU A 562 -23.79 -16.57 19.03
CA GLU A 562 -23.51 -15.23 18.54
C GLU A 562 -24.66 -14.24 18.78
N MET A 563 -25.92 -14.69 18.82
CA MET A 563 -27.09 -13.82 18.90
C MET A 563 -27.85 -13.90 20.23
N LYS A 564 -27.31 -14.57 21.23
CA LYS A 564 -28.00 -14.75 22.51
C LYS A 564 -28.30 -13.45 23.23
N SER A 565 -27.40 -12.45 23.08
CA SER A 565 -27.59 -11.11 23.61
C SER A 565 -28.68 -10.28 22.91
N ASP A 566 -29.02 -10.67 21.69
CA ASP A 566 -30.00 -9.96 20.83
C ASP A 566 -31.42 -10.54 20.96
N LEU A 567 -31.57 -11.64 21.69
CA LEU A 567 -32.84 -12.28 21.98
C LEU A 567 -33.47 -11.70 23.24
N ASN A 568 -34.79 -11.49 23.21
CA ASN A 568 -35.55 -11.12 24.39
C ASN A 568 -35.70 -12.31 25.34
N GLU A 569 -36.05 -12.05 26.59
CA GLU A 569 -36.19 -13.11 27.63
C GLU A 569 -37.18 -14.21 27.20
N ASP A 570 -38.30 -13.85 26.59
CA ASP A 570 -39.28 -14.81 26.10
C ASP A 570 -38.77 -15.61 24.87
N GLU A 571 -37.94 -15.03 24.01
CA GLU A 571 -37.31 -15.75 22.90
C GLU A 571 -36.27 -16.75 23.40
N ILE A 572 -35.52 -16.41 24.44
CA ILE A 572 -34.55 -17.34 25.07
C ILE A 572 -35.29 -18.52 25.72
N GLU A 573 -36.38 -18.26 26.45
CA GLU A 573 -37.19 -19.33 27.03
C GLU A 573 -37.77 -20.25 25.96
N ILE A 574 -38.34 -19.73 24.88
CA ILE A 574 -38.89 -20.47 23.77
C ILE A 574 -37.82 -21.25 23.03
N LEU A 575 -36.60 -20.68 22.87
CA LEU A 575 -35.48 -21.39 22.27
C LEU A 575 -35.12 -22.63 23.06
N GLN A 576 -35.06 -22.53 24.39
CA GLN A 576 -34.78 -23.64 25.28
C GLN A 576 -35.89 -24.70 25.20
N GLU A 577 -37.17 -24.31 25.23
CA GLU A 577 -38.31 -25.22 25.02
C GLU A 577 -38.21 -25.93 23.66
N THR A 578 -37.80 -25.22 22.61
CA THR A 578 -37.64 -25.77 21.27
C THR A 578 -36.54 -26.84 21.22
N VAL A 579 -35.42 -26.59 21.93
CA VAL A 579 -34.33 -27.56 22.08
C VAL A 579 -34.83 -28.86 22.74
N ASP A 580 -35.54 -28.70 23.87
CA ASP A 580 -36.07 -29.85 24.63
C ASP A 580 -37.02 -30.66 23.76
N ILE A 581 -37.89 -30.01 22.99
CA ILE A 581 -38.83 -30.64 22.05
C ILE A 581 -38.08 -31.38 20.93
N LYS A 582 -37.05 -30.80 20.37
CA LYS A 582 -36.25 -31.42 19.30
C LYS A 582 -35.48 -32.64 19.80
N ARG A 583 -34.97 -32.59 21.01
CA ARG A 583 -34.24 -33.69 21.64
C ARG A 583 -35.10 -34.90 22.00
N ILE A 584 -36.42 -34.75 22.03
CA ILE A 584 -37.33 -35.89 22.15
C ILE A 584 -37.12 -36.91 21.00
N ASN A 585 -36.91 -36.39 19.78
CA ASN A 585 -36.77 -37.23 18.59
C ASN A 585 -35.31 -37.46 18.21
N GLU A 586 -34.40 -36.56 18.59
CA GLU A 586 -32.99 -36.61 18.27
C GLU A 586 -32.15 -36.11 19.46
N SER A 587 -31.69 -37.05 20.29
CA SER A 587 -31.02 -36.73 21.57
C SER A 587 -29.73 -35.91 21.45
N SER A 588 -29.08 -35.92 20.27
CA SER A 588 -27.85 -35.18 19.96
C SER A 588 -28.10 -33.80 19.36
N TRP A 589 -29.36 -33.42 19.11
CA TRP A 589 -29.67 -32.16 18.44
C TRP A 589 -29.13 -30.93 19.19
N GLY A 590 -28.35 -30.11 18.52
CA GLY A 590 -27.74 -28.89 19.06
C GLY A 590 -26.57 -29.13 20.02
N ILE A 591 -25.97 -30.32 20.08
CA ILE A 591 -24.86 -30.61 21.02
C ILE A 591 -23.48 -30.34 20.42
N TYR A 592 -23.34 -30.28 19.06
CA TYR A 592 -22.05 -30.06 18.39
C TYR A 592 -22.14 -28.95 17.35
#